data_9b7e30f90072814a7e6b0dc9683c306c
#
_entry.id   9b7e30f90072814a7e6b0dc9683c306c
#
_cell.length_a   1.000
_cell.length_b   1.000
_cell.length_c   1.000
_cell.angle_alpha   90.00
_cell.angle_beta   90.00
_cell.angle_gamma   90.00
#
_symmetry.space_group_name_H-M   'P 1'
#
loop_
_entity.id
_entity.type
_entity.pdbx_description
1 polymer ?
#
loop_
_entity_poly.entity_id
_entity_poly.type
_entity_poly.pdbx_seq_one_letter_code
_entity_poly.pdbx_strand_id
1 'polypeptide(L)'
;MRARSAATRTASALVAALALTAGLAGPAVAAPGAEAEPAAAPRPVTGAAATATDPVTHEENDRVPEGSVWTQHYFPSSDGSGTQLHADVLLPEKLARKKNAKVPVILSIGPYFAHSGQTGPEGWTHTGPSSRFQDFIEGTDLFDQGYAFVMVDLRGFGGSTGCLDWGGPGEQADVRAAVDWAAKQPWSTGAVGMYGKSYDAVTGLIGNNLDQRALKAVVAQEPLWDMYQYIYSNGVPRPNVTGTAGAYNSIATMPPMADDDPRYQANARYEETHPECLTENSAGYRISDQRDPYWTSRDLAKMARGSDTPLFVTQGFIENNTKPEEMEEYLDNHRGPERGWLGQWDHVRGGDRVGDGRLAMGREGWYDETLSFYDQYLKGIRPAVRYPNYAVEDSTGAWRAQRTWPVTERFVTLPLGGGSYVDDGGASARAALTASGEPAPQPSAQPAGKWDMENAPATEQAPPRGLAREVAKRQQAGAVTSSFFVWSKPLKQAVRVTGTPQVSLTARGEGNVMLKLYDVAPDGTAVMFDEQVSLVDSGRLTVDLKATDWTLAAGHVLAVEIGSVQTGSWRDTPSGETIQVKGAKLRLALDDPADDVATAGDRSPFLDTYLRQYTVNLPAGPATFTVVPGGRL
;
A
#
# COMPACT_ATOMS: atom_id res chain seq x y z
N MET A 1 -10.41 -6.70 62.88
CA MET A 1 -9.12 -6.76 63.64
C MET A 1 -7.99 -6.40 62.70
N ARG A 2 -7.31 -5.34 63.08
CA ARG A 2 -5.97 -4.84 62.73
C ARG A 2 -5.61 -4.56 61.25
N ALA A 3 -5.57 -3.25 61.02
CA ALA A 3 -4.83 -2.52 60.00
C ALA A 3 -3.30 -2.65 60.15
N ARG A 4 -2.57 -2.50 59.03
CA ARG A 4 -1.22 -1.87 58.94
C ARG A 4 -1.05 -1.36 57.52
N SER A 5 -1.14 -0.10 57.32
CA SER A 5 -0.20 1.01 57.06
C SER A 5 1.15 0.61 56.42
N ALA A 6 1.43 1.09 55.22
CA ALA A 6 2.79 1.26 54.72
C ALA A 6 2.88 2.50 53.81
N ALA A 7 3.92 3.27 54.05
CA ALA A 7 4.13 4.66 53.76
C ALA A 7 4.55 4.96 52.31
N THR A 8 4.13 6.12 51.85
CA THR A 8 4.58 6.92 50.71
C THR A 8 6.05 7.31 50.84
N ARG A 9 6.85 7.14 49.78
CA ARG A 9 8.12 7.85 49.59
C ARG A 9 8.08 8.61 48.27
N THR A 10 8.00 9.92 48.40
CA THR A 10 8.24 10.91 47.35
C THR A 10 9.73 10.99 47.05
N ALA A 11 10.10 10.93 45.76
CA ALA A 11 11.43 11.28 45.28
C ALA A 11 11.30 12.49 44.33
N SER A 12 11.90 13.60 44.79
CA SER A 12 12.02 14.84 44.02
C SER A 12 13.14 14.71 42.99
N ALA A 13 12.86 15.04 41.70
CA ALA A 13 13.88 15.19 40.68
C ALA A 13 14.21 16.67 40.48
N LEU A 14 15.48 17.02 40.64
CA LEU A 14 16.08 18.33 40.35
C LEU A 14 16.17 18.52 38.83
N VAL A 15 15.67 19.66 38.34
CA VAL A 15 15.93 20.17 37.00
C VAL A 15 17.15 21.09 37.07
N ALA A 16 18.23 20.73 36.34
CA ALA A 16 19.38 21.60 36.11
C ALA A 16 19.24 22.32 34.78
N ALA A 17 19.10 23.62 34.79
CA ALA A 17 19.15 24.48 33.62
C ALA A 17 20.60 24.85 33.30
N LEU A 18 21.08 24.53 32.09
CA LEU A 18 22.33 25.05 31.55
C LEU A 18 22.05 26.21 30.61
N ALA A 19 22.56 27.40 30.98
CA ALA A 19 22.57 28.57 30.12
C ALA A 19 23.79 28.51 29.17
N LEU A 20 23.57 28.62 27.88
CA LEU A 20 24.64 28.84 26.88
C LEU A 20 24.80 30.34 26.63
N THR A 21 25.97 30.86 26.94
CA THR A 21 26.43 32.20 26.56
C THR A 21 27.04 32.16 25.16
N ALA A 22 26.51 32.96 24.23
CA ALA A 22 27.08 33.18 22.91
C ALA A 22 28.30 34.11 22.98
N GLY A 23 29.44 33.62 22.53
CA GLY A 23 30.65 34.42 22.30
C GLY A 23 30.79 34.76 20.82
N LEU A 24 30.81 36.06 20.51
CA LEU A 24 31.14 36.61 19.20
C LEU A 24 32.67 36.54 18.97
N ALA A 25 33.10 35.85 17.91
CA ALA A 25 34.46 35.96 17.37
C ALA A 25 34.41 36.42 15.92
N GLY A 26 35.11 37.50 15.61
CA GLY A 26 35.19 38.09 14.27
C GLY A 26 36.10 37.34 13.30
N PRO A 27 36.15 37.73 12.01
CA PRO A 27 36.78 36.95 10.97
C PRO A 27 38.30 37.11 10.95
N ALA A 28 39.00 35.98 10.94
CA ALA A 28 40.43 35.91 10.69
C ALA A 28 40.66 35.74 9.16
N VAL A 29 41.47 36.62 8.60
CA VAL A 29 41.94 36.56 7.19
C VAL A 29 42.94 35.40 7.05
N ALA A 30 42.65 34.46 6.15
CA ALA A 30 43.55 33.37 5.79
C ALA A 30 44.45 33.77 4.64
N ALA A 31 45.74 33.50 4.78
CA ALA A 31 46.77 33.63 3.72
C ALA A 31 46.70 32.46 2.72
N PRO A 32 47.10 32.65 1.45
CA PRO A 32 47.04 31.60 0.44
C PRO A 32 48.27 30.69 0.47
N GLY A 33 48.02 29.40 0.28
CA GLY A 33 49.13 28.50 -0.08
C GLY A 33 48.97 27.07 0.41
N ALA A 34 48.47 26.20 -0.45
CA ALA A 34 48.99 24.88 -0.84
C ALA A 34 47.90 24.15 -1.64
N GLU A 35 48.20 23.93 -2.90
CA GLU A 35 47.40 23.06 -3.76
C GLU A 35 47.46 21.63 -3.21
N ALA A 36 46.28 21.10 -2.80
CA ALA A 36 46.12 19.69 -2.48
C ALA A 36 46.00 18.92 -3.80
N GLU A 37 46.87 17.95 -4.03
CA GLU A 37 46.71 16.98 -5.11
C GLU A 37 45.33 16.33 -5.06
N PRO A 38 44.68 16.10 -6.22
CA PRO A 38 43.41 15.42 -6.27
C PRO A 38 43.58 13.98 -5.77
N ALA A 39 42.82 13.61 -4.77
CA ALA A 39 42.71 12.23 -4.29
C ALA A 39 42.41 11.31 -5.48
N ALA A 40 43.23 10.30 -5.67
CA ALA A 40 43.06 9.31 -6.72
C ALA A 40 41.66 8.65 -6.58
N ALA A 41 40.88 8.67 -7.65
CA ALA A 41 39.63 7.96 -7.74
C ALA A 41 39.79 6.49 -7.29
N PRO A 42 38.85 5.94 -6.48
CA PRO A 42 38.94 4.56 -6.08
C PRO A 42 38.98 3.68 -7.34
N ARG A 43 39.99 2.83 -7.44
CA ARG A 43 40.09 1.84 -8.50
C ARG A 43 38.84 0.96 -8.47
N PRO A 44 38.22 0.65 -9.63
CA PRO A 44 37.14 -0.31 -9.66
C PRO A 44 37.67 -1.62 -9.09
N VAL A 45 37.02 -2.11 -8.05
CA VAL A 45 37.26 -3.45 -7.51
C VAL A 45 36.83 -4.40 -8.62
N THR A 46 37.81 -4.96 -9.33
CA THR A 46 37.58 -6.02 -10.31
C THR A 46 36.88 -7.15 -9.59
N GLY A 47 35.64 -7.47 -10.04
CA GLY A 47 34.72 -8.34 -9.41
C GLY A 47 35.36 -9.63 -8.90
N ALA A 48 35.30 -9.80 -7.58
CA ALA A 48 35.37 -11.13 -7.00
C ALA A 48 34.16 -11.90 -7.55
N ALA A 49 34.41 -13.06 -8.16
CA ALA A 49 33.36 -13.97 -8.58
C ALA A 49 32.42 -14.19 -7.39
N ALA A 50 31.11 -14.07 -7.63
CA ALA A 50 30.10 -14.32 -6.62
C ALA A 50 30.32 -15.75 -6.09
N THR A 51 30.81 -15.88 -4.86
CA THR A 51 30.94 -17.17 -4.18
C THR A 51 29.57 -17.50 -3.61
N ALA A 52 28.91 -18.51 -4.18
CA ALA A 52 27.76 -19.13 -3.54
C ALA A 52 28.22 -19.82 -2.25
N THR A 53 27.39 -19.82 -1.21
CA THR A 53 27.62 -20.66 -0.04
C THR A 53 27.44 -22.15 -0.41
N ASP A 54 27.95 -23.06 0.42
CA ASP A 54 27.64 -24.46 0.28
C ASP A 54 26.14 -24.71 0.48
N PRO A 55 25.51 -25.62 -0.28
CA PRO A 55 24.08 -25.92 -0.13
C PRO A 55 23.78 -26.53 1.25
N VAL A 56 22.72 -26.00 1.89
CA VAL A 56 22.21 -26.43 3.20
C VAL A 56 20.83 -27.06 3.02
N THR A 57 20.59 -28.23 3.58
CA THR A 57 19.32 -28.96 3.52
C THR A 57 18.44 -28.65 4.74
N HIS A 58 17.18 -29.09 4.71
CA HIS A 58 16.29 -29.02 5.87
C HIS A 58 16.80 -29.80 7.08
N GLU A 59 17.41 -30.97 6.88
CA GLU A 59 17.97 -31.76 7.98
C GLU A 59 19.15 -31.06 8.67
N GLU A 60 19.88 -30.22 7.97
CA GLU A 60 21.01 -29.45 8.51
C GLU A 60 20.54 -28.13 9.15
N ASN A 61 19.41 -27.57 8.68
CA ASN A 61 18.83 -26.32 9.16
C ASN A 61 17.31 -26.35 8.99
N ASP A 62 16.58 -26.40 10.08
CA ASP A 62 15.12 -26.52 10.13
C ASP A 62 14.36 -25.26 9.61
N ARG A 63 15.08 -24.15 9.36
CA ARG A 63 14.53 -22.96 8.69
C ARG A 63 14.48 -23.09 7.16
N VAL A 64 15.24 -24.02 6.59
CA VAL A 64 15.18 -24.33 5.16
C VAL A 64 13.89 -25.11 4.89
N PRO A 65 13.01 -24.68 3.97
CA PRO A 65 11.78 -25.41 3.67
C PRO A 65 12.04 -26.83 3.21
N GLU A 66 11.20 -27.79 3.64
CA GLU A 66 11.30 -29.20 3.24
C GLU A 66 11.34 -29.34 1.71
N GLY A 67 12.15 -30.29 1.22
CA GLY A 67 12.30 -30.57 -0.21
C GLY A 67 13.15 -29.56 -0.97
N SER A 68 13.78 -28.60 -0.29
CA SER A 68 14.70 -27.63 -0.89
C SER A 68 16.12 -27.71 -0.33
N VAL A 69 17.04 -27.09 -1.04
CA VAL A 69 18.38 -26.72 -0.55
C VAL A 69 18.55 -25.22 -0.64
N TRP A 70 19.14 -24.63 0.39
CA TRP A 70 19.38 -23.20 0.50
C TRP A 70 20.82 -22.84 0.18
N THR A 71 21.04 -21.77 -0.59
CA THR A 71 22.34 -21.12 -0.84
C THR A 71 22.20 -19.61 -0.84
N GLN A 72 23.25 -18.90 -0.42
CA GLN A 72 23.31 -17.44 -0.47
C GLN A 72 24.19 -16.97 -1.63
N HIS A 73 23.82 -15.87 -2.25
CA HIS A 73 24.51 -15.28 -3.39
C HIS A 73 24.56 -13.76 -3.29
N TYR A 74 25.57 -13.17 -3.96
CA TYR A 74 25.73 -11.72 -4.06
C TYR A 74 25.99 -11.31 -5.50
N PHE A 75 25.35 -10.24 -5.93
CA PHE A 75 25.52 -9.69 -7.26
C PHE A 75 25.35 -8.17 -7.26
N PRO A 76 25.93 -7.42 -8.21
CA PRO A 76 25.80 -5.97 -8.24
C PRO A 76 24.44 -5.54 -8.75
N SER A 77 23.95 -4.38 -8.26
CA SER A 77 22.88 -3.62 -8.92
C SER A 77 23.29 -3.20 -10.33
N SER A 78 22.31 -2.90 -11.19
CA SER A 78 22.57 -2.49 -12.57
C SER A 78 22.79 -0.98 -12.78
N ASP A 79 22.71 -0.17 -11.72
CA ASP A 79 22.86 1.29 -11.78
C ASP A 79 24.33 1.78 -11.80
N GLY A 80 25.28 0.89 -11.59
CA GLY A 80 26.70 1.22 -11.51
C GLY A 80 27.14 1.91 -10.22
N SER A 81 26.29 2.03 -9.22
CA SER A 81 26.59 2.61 -7.90
C SER A 81 27.61 1.79 -7.09
N GLY A 82 27.76 0.52 -7.42
CA GLY A 82 28.51 -0.44 -6.61
C GLY A 82 27.67 -1.11 -5.51
N THR A 83 26.37 -0.80 -5.44
CA THR A 83 25.44 -1.49 -4.55
C THR A 83 25.47 -2.99 -4.82
N GLN A 84 25.63 -3.77 -3.75
CA GLN A 84 25.59 -5.23 -3.75
C GLN A 84 24.23 -5.69 -3.27
N LEU A 85 23.62 -6.60 -4.03
CA LEU A 85 22.38 -7.27 -3.65
C LEU A 85 22.68 -8.68 -3.14
N HIS A 86 22.03 -9.07 -2.09
CA HIS A 86 22.03 -10.41 -1.53
C HIS A 86 20.82 -11.20 -2.00
N ALA A 87 20.96 -12.49 -2.21
CA ALA A 87 19.88 -13.40 -2.57
C ALA A 87 19.96 -14.72 -1.81
N ASP A 88 18.85 -15.10 -1.19
CA ASP A 88 18.57 -16.45 -0.74
C ASP A 88 17.95 -17.25 -1.89
N VAL A 89 18.55 -18.38 -2.21
CA VAL A 89 18.11 -19.26 -3.28
C VAL A 89 17.68 -20.60 -2.70
N LEU A 90 16.44 -20.97 -2.92
CA LEU A 90 15.86 -22.26 -2.57
C LEU A 90 15.65 -23.07 -3.85
N LEU A 91 16.43 -24.14 -4.02
CA LEU A 91 16.31 -25.05 -5.16
C LEU A 91 15.64 -26.36 -4.74
N PRO A 92 14.81 -26.97 -5.61
CA PRO A 92 14.30 -28.32 -5.34
C PRO A 92 15.44 -29.29 -5.09
N GLU A 93 15.49 -29.95 -3.92
CA GLU A 93 16.58 -30.85 -3.53
C GLU A 93 16.79 -31.97 -4.55
N LYS A 94 15.69 -32.56 -5.05
CA LYS A 94 15.72 -33.61 -6.09
C LYS A 94 16.43 -33.18 -7.37
N LEU A 95 16.42 -31.89 -7.68
CA LEU A 95 16.98 -31.28 -8.90
C LEU A 95 18.37 -30.68 -8.66
N ALA A 96 18.64 -30.16 -7.47
CA ALA A 96 19.96 -29.62 -7.11
C ALA A 96 21.09 -30.65 -7.25
N ARG A 97 20.76 -31.92 -7.03
CA ARG A 97 21.68 -33.07 -7.19
C ARG A 97 21.85 -33.58 -8.63
N LYS A 98 21.03 -33.07 -9.59
CA LYS A 98 21.08 -33.49 -11.00
C LYS A 98 21.91 -32.52 -11.82
N LYS A 99 23.00 -32.99 -12.40
CA LYS A 99 23.83 -32.19 -13.30
C LYS A 99 23.01 -31.69 -14.49
N ASN A 100 23.09 -30.39 -14.76
CA ASN A 100 22.37 -29.70 -15.85
C ASN A 100 20.82 -29.64 -15.72
N ALA A 101 20.25 -29.99 -14.56
CA ALA A 101 18.82 -29.73 -14.34
C ALA A 101 18.56 -28.21 -14.30
N LYS A 102 17.44 -27.80 -14.93
CA LYS A 102 17.02 -26.39 -14.97
C LYS A 102 15.56 -26.28 -14.57
N VAL A 103 15.26 -25.24 -13.82
CA VAL A 103 13.90 -24.92 -13.35
C VAL A 103 13.56 -23.46 -13.64
N PRO A 104 12.30 -23.12 -13.85
CA PRO A 104 11.86 -21.72 -13.84
C PRO A 104 11.99 -21.16 -12.42
N VAL A 105 12.13 -19.85 -12.34
CA VAL A 105 12.37 -19.13 -11.09
C VAL A 105 11.15 -18.34 -10.70
N ILE A 106 10.71 -18.43 -9.44
CA ILE A 106 9.84 -17.45 -8.81
C ILE A 106 10.73 -16.59 -7.93
N LEU A 107 10.71 -15.28 -8.19
CA LEU A 107 11.56 -14.28 -7.56
C LEU A 107 10.70 -13.34 -6.70
N SER A 108 11.15 -13.05 -5.50
CA SER A 108 10.66 -11.93 -4.73
C SER A 108 11.82 -11.00 -4.41
N ILE A 109 11.62 -9.70 -4.47
CA ILE A 109 12.60 -8.71 -4.05
C ILE A 109 11.93 -7.70 -3.13
N GLY A 110 12.50 -7.45 -1.95
CA GLY A 110 11.86 -6.59 -0.96
C GLY A 110 12.70 -6.34 0.29
N PRO A 111 12.16 -5.54 1.22
CA PRO A 111 12.86 -5.16 2.44
C PRO A 111 12.70 -6.16 3.61
N TYR A 112 12.03 -7.31 3.41
CA TYR A 112 11.53 -8.15 4.50
C TYR A 112 12.19 -9.53 4.58
N PHE A 113 13.39 -9.73 4.01
CA PHE A 113 14.03 -11.05 3.95
C PHE A 113 15.23 -11.19 4.89
N ALA A 114 15.42 -10.22 5.80
CA ALA A 114 16.50 -10.32 6.78
C ALA A 114 16.43 -11.62 7.60
N HIS A 115 17.56 -12.28 7.80
CA HIS A 115 17.65 -13.57 8.48
C HIS A 115 17.15 -13.53 9.93
N SER A 116 17.16 -12.36 10.57
CA SER A 116 16.67 -12.20 11.95
C SER A 116 15.15 -11.97 12.05
N GLY A 117 14.45 -11.72 10.93
CA GLY A 117 13.00 -11.50 10.88
C GLY A 117 12.56 -10.56 9.78
N GLN A 118 11.25 -10.40 9.58
CA GLN A 118 10.66 -9.62 8.48
C GLN A 118 10.58 -8.12 8.76
N THR A 119 9.94 -7.72 9.85
CA THR A 119 9.77 -6.32 10.26
C THR A 119 10.35 -6.03 11.64
N GLY A 120 10.88 -7.03 12.29
CA GLY A 120 11.53 -7.02 13.59
C GLY A 120 12.07 -8.42 13.91
N PRO A 121 12.95 -8.57 14.92
CA PRO A 121 13.50 -9.87 15.28
C PRO A 121 12.40 -10.87 15.65
N GLU A 122 12.41 -12.05 15.02
CA GLU A 122 11.44 -13.14 15.23
C GLU A 122 11.88 -14.18 16.26
N GLY A 123 13.05 -13.96 16.89
CA GLY A 123 13.54 -14.83 17.97
C GLY A 123 14.24 -16.11 17.47
N TRP A 124 14.62 -16.15 16.21
CA TRP A 124 15.44 -17.25 15.66
C TRP A 124 16.77 -17.35 16.40
N THR A 125 17.27 -18.58 16.57
CA THR A 125 18.53 -18.87 17.28
C THR A 125 19.71 -19.13 16.36
N HIS A 126 19.46 -19.31 15.06
CA HIS A 126 20.44 -19.56 14.01
C HIS A 126 19.97 -18.95 12.69
N THR A 127 20.91 -18.68 11.78
CA THR A 127 20.65 -18.14 10.45
C THR A 127 19.80 -19.07 9.59
N GLY A 128 19.17 -18.54 8.58
CA GLY A 128 18.36 -19.28 7.60
C GLY A 128 17.53 -18.35 6.74
N PRO A 129 16.93 -18.85 5.66
CA PRO A 129 16.12 -18.05 4.76
C PRO A 129 14.90 -17.48 5.48
N SER A 130 14.38 -16.35 4.98
CA SER A 130 13.16 -15.74 5.49
C SER A 130 11.95 -16.66 5.32
N SER A 131 11.07 -16.69 6.31
CA SER A 131 9.78 -17.42 6.28
C SER A 131 8.66 -16.67 5.57
N ARG A 132 8.94 -15.49 5.00
CA ARG A 132 7.92 -14.56 4.51
C ARG A 132 6.89 -15.15 3.56
N PHE A 133 7.28 -16.06 2.70
CA PHE A 133 6.42 -16.73 1.73
C PHE A 133 6.34 -18.23 1.91
N GLN A 134 6.55 -18.69 3.13
CA GLN A 134 6.45 -20.12 3.47
C GLN A 134 5.06 -20.67 3.17
N ASP A 135 4.01 -19.88 3.44
CA ASP A 135 2.62 -20.19 3.12
C ASP A 135 2.40 -20.50 1.62
N PHE A 136 3.03 -19.72 0.74
CA PHE A 136 2.97 -19.93 -0.71
C PHE A 136 3.78 -21.15 -1.13
N ILE A 137 4.99 -21.32 -0.58
CA ILE A 137 5.89 -22.44 -0.88
C ILE A 137 5.20 -23.77 -0.50
N GLU A 138 4.65 -23.84 0.71
CA GLU A 138 3.96 -25.03 1.23
C GLU A 138 2.60 -25.23 0.54
N GLY A 139 1.80 -24.18 0.41
CA GLY A 139 0.45 -24.24 -0.17
C GLY A 139 0.43 -24.66 -1.64
N THR A 140 1.56 -24.50 -2.36
CA THR A 140 1.70 -24.92 -3.76
C THR A 140 2.53 -26.20 -3.93
N ASP A 141 3.10 -26.78 -2.87
CA ASP A 141 4.13 -27.83 -2.97
C ASP A 141 5.27 -27.43 -3.95
N LEU A 142 5.73 -26.19 -3.87
CA LEU A 142 6.46 -25.47 -4.92
C LEU A 142 7.66 -26.22 -5.48
N PHE A 143 8.45 -26.86 -4.60
CA PHE A 143 9.65 -27.59 -5.01
C PHE A 143 9.35 -28.90 -5.71
N ASP A 144 8.26 -29.59 -5.34
CA ASP A 144 7.76 -30.78 -6.04
C ASP A 144 7.16 -30.41 -7.41
N GLN A 145 6.63 -29.20 -7.54
CA GLN A 145 6.22 -28.64 -8.83
C GLN A 145 7.42 -28.24 -9.70
N GLY A 146 8.64 -28.25 -9.19
CA GLY A 146 9.87 -27.99 -9.94
C GLY A 146 10.11 -26.52 -10.24
N TYR A 147 9.91 -25.65 -9.28
CA TYR A 147 10.30 -24.25 -9.29
C TYR A 147 11.46 -24.00 -8.33
N ALA A 148 12.33 -23.04 -8.66
CA ALA A 148 13.19 -22.40 -7.67
C ALA A 148 12.43 -21.22 -7.05
N PHE A 149 12.69 -20.94 -5.76
CA PHE A 149 12.24 -19.71 -5.11
C PHE A 149 13.45 -18.87 -4.72
N VAL A 150 13.45 -17.59 -5.09
CA VAL A 150 14.57 -16.68 -4.83
C VAL A 150 14.04 -15.46 -4.10
N MET A 151 14.60 -15.16 -2.95
CA MET A 151 14.35 -13.94 -2.19
C MET A 151 15.56 -13.03 -2.30
N VAL A 152 15.38 -11.80 -2.78
CA VAL A 152 16.45 -10.82 -2.91
C VAL A 152 16.20 -9.68 -1.94
N ASP A 153 17.16 -9.45 -1.05
CA ASP A 153 17.14 -8.26 -0.21
C ASP A 153 17.27 -7.01 -1.08
N LEU A 154 16.31 -6.09 -0.93
CA LEU A 154 16.36 -4.78 -1.58
C LEU A 154 17.55 -3.98 -1.04
N ARG A 155 18.08 -3.01 -1.81
CA ARG A 155 19.16 -2.13 -1.34
C ARG A 155 18.88 -1.56 0.06
N GLY A 156 19.89 -1.62 0.94
CA GLY A 156 19.81 -1.15 2.32
C GLY A 156 19.21 -2.15 3.31
N PHE A 157 18.76 -3.34 2.87
CA PHE A 157 18.14 -4.33 3.74
C PHE A 157 18.91 -5.65 3.75
N GLY A 158 18.79 -6.39 4.86
CA GLY A 158 19.36 -7.72 5.01
C GLY A 158 20.84 -7.78 4.63
N GLY A 159 21.19 -8.69 3.72
CA GLY A 159 22.54 -8.85 3.22
C GLY A 159 22.93 -7.91 2.08
N SER A 160 22.09 -6.94 1.69
CA SER A 160 22.33 -5.96 0.63
C SER A 160 22.93 -4.66 1.17
N THR A 161 23.74 -3.97 0.35
CA THR A 161 24.25 -2.63 0.64
C THR A 161 23.41 -1.55 -0.05
N GLY A 162 23.72 -0.28 0.18
CA GLY A 162 23.02 0.87 -0.38
C GLY A 162 21.93 1.41 0.54
N CYS A 163 21.23 2.44 0.09
CA CYS A 163 20.13 3.07 0.84
C CYS A 163 18.81 2.77 0.15
N LEU A 164 17.74 2.60 0.93
CA LEU A 164 16.36 2.56 0.42
C LEU A 164 16.09 3.73 -0.53
N ASP A 165 15.50 3.48 -1.69
CA ASP A 165 15.18 4.53 -2.69
C ASP A 165 13.66 4.66 -2.95
N TRP A 166 12.84 4.04 -2.12
CA TRP A 166 11.37 4.17 -2.14
C TRP A 166 10.74 3.99 -3.54
N GLY A 167 11.02 2.86 -4.20
CA GLY A 167 10.54 2.57 -5.56
C GLY A 167 11.21 3.40 -6.65
N GLY A 168 12.25 4.15 -6.33
CA GLY A 168 12.95 5.05 -7.25
C GLY A 168 13.90 4.35 -8.20
N PRO A 169 14.66 5.15 -9.00
CA PRO A 169 15.55 4.62 -10.05
C PRO A 169 16.56 3.59 -9.57
N GLY A 170 17.06 3.73 -8.33
CA GLY A 170 17.97 2.78 -7.72
C GLY A 170 17.33 1.40 -7.54
N GLU A 171 16.16 1.33 -6.94
CA GLU A 171 15.42 0.07 -6.76
C GLU A 171 14.93 -0.51 -8.09
N GLN A 172 14.55 0.32 -9.04
CA GLN A 172 14.24 -0.12 -10.42
C GLN A 172 15.43 -0.82 -11.06
N ALA A 173 16.64 -0.33 -10.81
CA ALA A 173 17.86 -0.97 -11.27
C ALA A 173 18.16 -2.28 -10.52
N ASP A 174 17.81 -2.38 -9.23
CA ASP A 174 17.93 -3.61 -8.44
C ASP A 174 17.00 -4.69 -8.97
N VAL A 175 15.73 -4.35 -9.23
CA VAL A 175 14.76 -5.27 -9.83
C VAL A 175 15.26 -5.77 -11.17
N ARG A 176 15.78 -4.88 -12.02
CA ARG A 176 16.38 -5.25 -13.31
C ARG A 176 17.53 -6.23 -13.11
N ALA A 177 18.43 -5.93 -12.20
CA ALA A 177 19.59 -6.77 -11.91
C ALA A 177 19.19 -8.15 -11.38
N ALA A 178 18.20 -8.21 -10.47
CA ALA A 178 17.72 -9.45 -9.87
C ALA A 178 17.08 -10.39 -10.90
N VAL A 179 16.18 -9.87 -11.74
CA VAL A 179 15.55 -10.65 -12.84
C VAL A 179 16.60 -11.18 -13.81
N ASP A 180 17.54 -10.32 -14.24
CA ASP A 180 18.60 -10.70 -15.15
C ASP A 180 19.57 -11.71 -14.55
N TRP A 181 19.93 -11.55 -13.28
CA TRP A 181 20.78 -12.47 -12.55
C TRP A 181 20.14 -13.85 -12.40
N ALA A 182 18.89 -13.90 -11.93
CA ALA A 182 18.14 -15.15 -11.74
C ALA A 182 17.97 -15.92 -13.08
N ALA A 183 17.69 -15.20 -14.17
CA ALA A 183 17.53 -15.81 -15.49
C ALA A 183 18.83 -16.43 -16.02
N LYS A 184 20.00 -15.89 -15.66
CA LYS A 184 21.32 -16.32 -16.15
C LYS A 184 21.94 -17.45 -15.31
N GLN A 185 21.33 -17.85 -14.20
CA GLN A 185 21.89 -18.89 -13.36
C GLN A 185 21.94 -20.25 -14.09
N PRO A 186 22.98 -21.07 -13.84
CA PRO A 186 23.14 -22.34 -14.54
C PRO A 186 21.98 -23.33 -14.30
N TRP A 187 21.29 -23.20 -13.20
CA TRP A 187 20.11 -23.99 -12.81
C TRP A 187 18.78 -23.36 -13.31
N SER A 188 18.80 -22.18 -13.91
CA SER A 188 17.60 -21.49 -14.40
C SER A 188 17.26 -21.89 -15.84
N THR A 189 15.97 -21.99 -16.17
CA THR A 189 15.49 -22.10 -17.55
C THR A 189 15.59 -20.79 -18.30
N GLY A 190 15.81 -19.67 -17.60
CA GLY A 190 15.76 -18.30 -18.13
C GLY A 190 14.35 -17.68 -18.06
N ALA A 191 13.35 -18.43 -17.58
CA ALA A 191 12.00 -17.89 -17.32
C ALA A 191 11.89 -17.52 -15.83
N VAL A 192 11.56 -16.25 -15.57
CA VAL A 192 11.39 -15.68 -14.22
C VAL A 192 9.95 -15.21 -14.06
N GLY A 193 9.32 -15.55 -12.94
CA GLY A 193 8.10 -14.93 -12.44
C GLY A 193 8.41 -14.12 -11.19
N MET A 194 7.63 -13.09 -10.88
CA MET A 194 7.74 -12.38 -9.60
C MET A 194 6.49 -12.63 -8.75
N TYR A 195 6.69 -12.76 -7.43
CA TYR A 195 5.65 -12.95 -6.42
C TYR A 195 5.88 -12.02 -5.26
N GLY A 196 4.89 -11.25 -4.86
CA GLY A 196 5.04 -10.35 -3.74
C GLY A 196 3.73 -9.84 -3.15
N LYS A 197 3.83 -9.32 -1.92
CA LYS A 197 2.75 -8.64 -1.21
C LYS A 197 3.28 -7.33 -0.64
N SER A 198 2.47 -6.25 -0.70
CA SER A 198 2.89 -4.94 -0.18
C SER A 198 4.11 -4.41 -0.94
N TYR A 199 5.19 -4.06 -0.27
CA TYR A 199 6.40 -3.58 -0.94
C TYR A 199 6.99 -4.58 -1.95
N ASP A 200 6.93 -5.88 -1.65
CA ASP A 200 7.39 -6.89 -2.62
C ASP A 200 6.48 -6.97 -3.85
N ALA A 201 5.23 -6.55 -3.72
CA ALA A 201 4.33 -6.38 -4.85
C ALA A 201 4.64 -5.08 -5.64
N VAL A 202 5.10 -4.01 -4.96
CA VAL A 202 5.62 -2.80 -5.61
C VAL A 202 6.79 -3.15 -6.53
N THR A 203 7.77 -3.90 -6.03
CA THR A 203 8.90 -4.35 -6.86
C THR A 203 8.45 -5.27 -8.00
N GLY A 204 7.37 -6.04 -7.78
CA GLY A 204 6.70 -6.80 -8.84
C GLY A 204 6.14 -5.89 -9.95
N LEU A 205 5.43 -4.80 -9.59
CA LEU A 205 4.94 -3.81 -10.56
C LEU A 205 6.09 -3.05 -11.25
N ILE A 206 7.18 -2.74 -10.52
CA ILE A 206 8.40 -2.20 -11.13
C ILE A 206 8.92 -3.16 -12.19
N GLY A 207 9.05 -4.46 -11.87
CA GLY A 207 9.47 -5.49 -12.82
C GLY A 207 8.57 -5.56 -14.05
N ASN A 208 7.23 -5.52 -13.84
CA ASN A 208 6.24 -5.47 -14.92
C ASN A 208 6.49 -4.28 -15.87
N ASN A 209 6.79 -3.11 -15.30
CA ASN A 209 6.98 -1.86 -16.06
C ASN A 209 8.34 -1.79 -16.80
N LEU A 210 9.33 -2.62 -16.42
CA LEU A 210 10.68 -2.58 -17.00
C LEU A 210 10.83 -3.33 -18.32
N ASP A 211 9.81 -4.06 -18.77
CA ASP A 211 9.77 -4.83 -20.03
C ASP A 211 11.01 -5.72 -20.22
N GLN A 212 11.30 -6.57 -19.22
CA GLN A 212 12.44 -7.47 -19.26
C GLN A 212 12.05 -8.81 -19.90
N ARG A 213 12.70 -9.17 -20.98
CA ARG A 213 12.42 -10.42 -21.72
C ARG A 213 12.41 -11.69 -20.86
N ALA A 214 13.19 -11.75 -19.79
CA ALA A 214 13.24 -12.90 -18.89
C ALA A 214 12.03 -12.98 -17.97
N LEU A 215 11.40 -11.85 -17.61
CA LEU A 215 10.21 -11.79 -16.78
C LEU A 215 8.99 -12.23 -17.59
N LYS A 216 8.30 -13.26 -17.13
CA LYS A 216 7.19 -13.93 -17.84
C LYS A 216 5.84 -13.76 -17.17
N ALA A 217 5.82 -13.45 -15.88
CA ALA A 217 4.60 -13.29 -15.11
C ALA A 217 4.89 -12.54 -13.81
N VAL A 218 3.92 -11.76 -13.35
CA VAL A 218 3.98 -11.07 -12.06
C VAL A 218 2.71 -11.36 -11.28
N VAL A 219 2.84 -11.74 -10.01
CA VAL A 219 1.75 -11.84 -9.03
C VAL A 219 2.02 -10.77 -7.98
N ALA A 220 1.16 -9.75 -7.91
CA ALA A 220 1.28 -8.60 -7.03
C ALA A 220 0.05 -8.50 -6.12
N GLN A 221 0.23 -8.69 -4.81
CA GLN A 221 -0.84 -8.63 -3.82
C GLN A 221 -0.76 -7.32 -3.04
N GLU A 222 -1.85 -6.56 -3.03
CA GLU A 222 -1.98 -5.29 -2.29
C GLU A 222 -0.79 -4.35 -2.53
N PRO A 223 -0.43 -4.03 -3.81
CA PRO A 223 0.69 -3.13 -4.11
C PRO A 223 0.35 -1.67 -3.84
N LEU A 224 1.37 -0.81 -3.84
CA LEU A 224 1.22 0.62 -4.14
C LEU A 224 1.22 0.79 -5.66
N TRP A 225 0.23 1.48 -6.19
CA TRP A 225 0.12 1.77 -7.62
C TRP A 225 0.87 3.04 -8.02
N ASP A 226 1.08 3.94 -7.04
CA ASP A 226 1.92 5.13 -7.08
C ASP A 226 2.53 5.36 -5.69
N MET A 227 3.84 5.59 -5.62
CA MET A 227 4.55 5.74 -4.35
C MET A 227 4.20 7.05 -3.62
N TYR A 228 3.76 8.08 -4.35
CA TYR A 228 3.32 9.34 -3.78
C TYR A 228 2.07 9.17 -2.91
N GLN A 229 1.09 8.39 -3.36
CA GLN A 229 -0.20 8.22 -2.69
C GLN A 229 -0.09 7.56 -1.31
N TYR A 230 1.01 6.88 -1.03
CA TYR A 230 1.28 6.36 0.30
C TYR A 230 1.67 7.46 1.30
N ILE A 231 2.27 8.53 0.84
CA ILE A 231 2.82 9.63 1.65
C ILE A 231 1.87 10.84 1.67
N TYR A 232 1.23 11.14 0.56
CA TYR A 232 0.28 12.24 0.38
C TYR A 232 -0.97 11.78 -0.37
N SER A 233 -2.05 12.54 -0.21
CA SER A 233 -3.20 12.51 -1.12
C SER A 233 -3.44 13.94 -1.62
N ASN A 234 -3.21 14.18 -2.91
CA ASN A 234 -3.38 15.49 -3.57
C ASN A 234 -2.77 16.67 -2.78
N GLY A 235 -1.53 16.50 -2.30
CA GLY A 235 -0.79 17.50 -1.53
C GLY A 235 -1.06 17.50 -0.03
N VAL A 236 -2.10 16.83 0.46
CA VAL A 236 -2.40 16.71 1.89
C VAL A 236 -1.59 15.54 2.46
N PRO A 237 -0.72 15.76 3.47
CA PRO A 237 0.14 14.70 4.00
C PRO A 237 -0.67 13.65 4.78
N ARG A 238 -0.29 12.39 4.61
CA ARG A 238 -0.72 11.28 5.47
C ARG A 238 0.20 11.18 6.70
N PRO A 239 -0.19 10.47 7.77
CA PRO A 239 0.72 10.17 8.89
C PRO A 239 2.06 9.54 8.44
N ASN A 240 2.04 8.86 7.33
CA ASN A 240 3.15 8.19 6.66
C ASN A 240 4.34 9.13 6.34
N VAL A 241 4.08 10.41 6.10
CA VAL A 241 5.14 11.41 5.81
C VAL A 241 6.21 11.50 6.91
N THR A 242 5.84 11.21 8.15
CA THR A 242 6.78 11.25 9.30
C THR A 242 7.14 9.88 9.84
N GLY A 243 6.33 8.84 9.59
CA GLY A 243 6.52 7.51 10.16
C GLY A 243 7.31 6.57 9.27
N THR A 244 7.11 6.64 7.95
CA THR A 244 7.61 5.63 7.01
C THR A 244 9.14 5.54 6.98
N ALA A 245 9.85 6.67 6.91
CA ALA A 245 11.32 6.65 6.87
C ALA A 245 11.91 5.97 8.13
N GLY A 246 11.40 6.29 9.31
CA GLY A 246 11.85 5.68 10.57
C GLY A 246 11.49 4.20 10.67
N ALA A 247 10.33 3.81 10.18
CA ALA A 247 9.88 2.42 10.19
C ALA A 247 10.77 1.54 9.28
N TYR A 248 11.03 1.96 8.04
CA TYR A 248 11.94 1.21 7.16
C TYR A 248 13.38 1.23 7.65
N ASN A 249 13.86 2.36 8.21
CA ASN A 249 15.18 2.39 8.84
C ASN A 249 15.29 1.38 9.99
N SER A 250 14.22 1.14 10.77
CA SER A 250 14.24 0.13 11.84
C SER A 250 14.33 -1.30 11.30
N ILE A 251 13.79 -1.56 10.11
CA ILE A 251 13.93 -2.84 9.40
C ILE A 251 15.34 -2.97 8.82
N ALA A 252 15.84 -1.92 8.16
CA ALA A 252 17.16 -1.89 7.54
C ALA A 252 18.32 -2.04 8.56
N THR A 253 18.11 -1.61 9.80
CA THR A 253 19.09 -1.71 10.89
C THR A 253 18.86 -2.92 11.82
N MET A 254 18.04 -3.90 11.40
CA MET A 254 17.91 -5.14 12.18
C MET A 254 19.26 -5.86 12.27
N PRO A 255 19.64 -6.36 13.48
CA PRO A 255 20.91 -7.04 13.63
C PRO A 255 20.92 -8.35 12.81
N PRO A 256 22.03 -8.68 12.14
CA PRO A 256 22.20 -10.01 11.54
C PRO A 256 22.23 -11.10 12.61
N MET A 257 22.05 -12.34 12.20
CA MET A 257 22.23 -13.50 13.07
C MET A 257 23.73 -13.67 13.41
N ALA A 258 24.01 -14.23 14.58
CA ALA A 258 25.40 -14.37 15.06
C ALA A 258 26.23 -15.33 14.19
N ASP A 259 25.57 -16.26 13.53
CA ASP A 259 26.14 -17.31 12.65
C ASP A 259 25.97 -17.00 11.14
N ASP A 260 25.48 -15.80 10.79
CA ASP A 260 25.53 -15.33 9.40
C ASP A 260 26.98 -15.27 8.89
N ASP A 261 27.14 -15.43 7.58
CA ASP A 261 28.47 -15.26 7.00
C ASP A 261 29.01 -13.84 7.20
N PRO A 262 30.35 -13.65 7.25
CA PRO A 262 30.92 -12.34 7.57
C PRO A 262 30.54 -11.23 6.58
N ARG A 263 30.22 -11.57 5.31
CA ARG A 263 29.78 -10.59 4.31
C ARG A 263 28.36 -10.13 4.59
N TYR A 264 27.46 -11.07 4.90
CA TYR A 264 26.10 -10.75 5.32
C TYR A 264 26.12 -9.83 6.54
N GLN A 265 26.88 -10.21 7.58
CA GLN A 265 27.00 -9.42 8.81
C GLN A 265 27.52 -8.00 8.56
N ALA A 266 28.46 -7.85 7.63
CA ALA A 266 28.99 -6.54 7.27
C ALA A 266 27.94 -5.69 6.49
N ASN A 267 27.26 -6.30 5.53
CA ASN A 267 26.27 -5.63 4.68
C ASN A 267 25.02 -5.24 5.47
N ALA A 268 24.52 -6.11 6.37
CA ALA A 268 23.35 -5.84 7.21
C ALA A 268 23.52 -4.62 8.16
N ARG A 269 24.73 -4.12 8.31
CA ARG A 269 25.04 -2.89 9.07
C ARG A 269 25.24 -1.67 8.18
N TYR A 270 24.88 -1.77 6.88
CA TYR A 270 25.16 -0.70 5.95
C TYR A 270 24.48 0.60 6.37
N GLU A 271 23.16 0.62 6.57
CA GLU A 271 22.45 1.84 6.97
C GLU A 271 22.82 2.32 8.38
N GLU A 272 23.21 1.42 9.29
CA GLU A 272 23.73 1.80 10.62
C GLU A 272 25.01 2.65 10.48
N THR A 273 25.86 2.33 9.52
CA THR A 273 27.13 3.04 9.24
C THR A 273 26.99 4.20 8.24
N HIS A 274 25.81 4.36 7.61
CA HIS A 274 25.47 5.38 6.63
C HIS A 274 24.21 6.14 7.02
N PRO A 275 24.22 6.96 8.08
CA PRO A 275 23.03 7.66 8.58
C PRO A 275 22.43 8.66 7.57
N GLU A 276 23.16 8.99 6.51
CA GLU A 276 22.64 9.75 5.36
C GLU A 276 21.46 9.07 4.69
N CYS A 277 21.36 7.73 4.66
CA CYS A 277 20.25 6.98 4.08
C CYS A 277 18.90 7.43 4.68
N LEU A 278 18.78 7.43 6.01
CA LEU A 278 17.58 7.91 6.69
C LEU A 278 17.30 9.39 6.42
N THR A 279 18.36 10.21 6.35
CA THR A 279 18.24 11.66 6.11
C THR A 279 17.70 11.94 4.72
N GLU A 280 18.22 11.27 3.70
CA GLU A 280 17.80 11.43 2.30
C GLU A 280 16.38 10.93 2.07
N ASN A 281 16.01 9.77 2.61
CA ASN A 281 14.65 9.26 2.56
C ASN A 281 13.67 10.21 3.24
N SER A 282 14.01 10.70 4.44
CA SER A 282 13.18 11.67 5.15
C SER A 282 13.02 12.99 4.39
N ALA A 283 14.03 13.42 3.65
CA ALA A 283 13.95 14.60 2.80
C ALA A 283 13.05 14.38 1.58
N GLY A 284 13.18 13.23 0.91
CA GLY A 284 12.33 12.84 -0.22
C GLY A 284 10.84 12.82 0.16
N TYR A 285 10.50 12.22 1.30
CA TYR A 285 9.10 12.14 1.77
C TYR A 285 8.48 13.50 2.14
N ARG A 286 9.26 14.56 2.30
CA ARG A 286 8.75 15.93 2.53
C ARG A 286 8.43 16.71 1.26
N ILE A 287 8.74 16.17 0.10
CA ILE A 287 8.39 16.78 -1.18
C ILE A 287 6.89 16.59 -1.39
N SER A 288 6.10 17.66 -1.27
CA SER A 288 4.63 17.60 -1.37
C SER A 288 4.10 17.76 -2.79
N ASP A 289 4.89 18.29 -3.74
CA ASP A 289 4.47 18.43 -5.14
C ASP A 289 4.61 17.10 -5.88
N GLN A 290 3.49 16.47 -6.22
CA GLN A 290 3.45 15.21 -6.97
C GLN A 290 4.16 15.31 -8.34
N ARG A 291 4.30 16.51 -8.90
CA ARG A 291 4.97 16.74 -10.19
C ARG A 291 6.50 16.84 -10.06
N ASP A 292 7.03 16.83 -8.85
CA ASP A 292 8.48 16.82 -8.65
C ASP A 292 9.11 15.56 -9.31
N PRO A 293 10.30 15.69 -9.92
CA PRO A 293 11.02 14.54 -10.49
C PRO A 293 11.20 13.36 -9.53
N TYR A 294 11.29 13.62 -8.22
CA TYR A 294 11.31 12.58 -7.20
C TYR A 294 10.10 11.65 -7.31
N TRP A 295 8.87 12.21 -7.36
CA TRP A 295 7.64 11.43 -7.42
C TRP A 295 7.32 10.92 -8.82
N THR A 296 7.55 11.72 -9.87
CA THR A 296 7.24 11.31 -11.25
C THR A 296 8.10 10.13 -11.72
N SER A 297 9.28 9.90 -11.12
CA SER A 297 10.10 8.71 -11.35
C SER A 297 9.63 7.47 -10.58
N ARG A 298 8.59 7.60 -9.75
CA ARG A 298 8.02 6.58 -8.86
C ARG A 298 6.52 6.36 -9.08
N ASP A 299 5.97 6.95 -10.12
CA ASP A 299 4.58 6.84 -10.55
C ASP A 299 4.42 5.54 -11.37
N LEU A 300 4.14 4.44 -10.67
CA LEU A 300 4.09 3.12 -11.27
C LEU A 300 2.92 2.98 -12.24
N ALA A 301 1.79 3.66 -11.96
CA ALA A 301 0.63 3.62 -12.83
C ALA A 301 0.94 4.24 -14.20
N LYS A 302 1.64 5.37 -14.26
CA LYS A 302 2.08 5.96 -15.54
C LYS A 302 3.19 5.19 -16.20
N MET A 303 4.10 4.60 -15.42
CA MET A 303 5.18 3.76 -15.94
C MET A 303 4.68 2.46 -16.58
N ALA A 304 3.49 1.97 -16.21
CA ALA A 304 2.86 0.80 -16.79
C ALA A 304 2.50 0.95 -18.28
N ARG A 305 2.58 2.16 -18.83
CA ARG A 305 2.15 2.43 -20.21
C ARG A 305 2.86 1.57 -21.23
N GLY A 306 2.11 0.61 -21.75
CA GLY A 306 2.55 -0.32 -22.80
C GLY A 306 3.26 -1.56 -22.28
N SER A 307 3.42 -1.74 -20.95
CA SER A 307 3.89 -3.00 -20.38
C SER A 307 2.95 -4.14 -20.74
N ASP A 308 3.48 -5.32 -21.06
CA ASP A 308 2.70 -6.46 -21.57
C ASP A 308 3.00 -7.79 -20.86
N THR A 309 3.82 -7.76 -19.82
CA THR A 309 4.11 -8.93 -18.98
C THR A 309 2.81 -9.39 -18.29
N PRO A 310 2.41 -10.67 -18.38
CA PRO A 310 1.23 -11.19 -17.71
C PRO A 310 1.19 -10.83 -16.22
N LEU A 311 0.07 -10.26 -15.77
CA LEU A 311 -0.10 -9.68 -14.44
C LEU A 311 -1.28 -10.32 -13.71
N PHE A 312 -1.08 -10.78 -12.48
CA PHE A 312 -2.13 -11.22 -11.57
C PHE A 312 -2.08 -10.38 -10.31
N VAL A 313 -3.15 -9.66 -10.03
CA VAL A 313 -3.24 -8.73 -8.90
C VAL A 313 -4.30 -9.12 -7.89
N THR A 314 -4.08 -8.78 -6.62
CA THR A 314 -5.15 -8.66 -5.64
C THR A 314 -5.20 -7.23 -5.11
N GLN A 315 -6.42 -6.72 -4.86
CA GLN A 315 -6.62 -5.41 -4.23
C GLN A 315 -7.95 -5.35 -3.49
N GLY A 316 -7.88 -4.95 -2.22
CA GLY A 316 -9.06 -4.59 -1.45
C GLY A 316 -9.55 -3.17 -1.76
N PHE A 317 -10.85 -3.00 -2.03
CA PHE A 317 -11.44 -1.66 -2.24
C PHE A 317 -11.53 -0.84 -0.95
N ILE A 318 -11.64 -1.53 0.19
CA ILE A 318 -11.68 -0.91 1.53
C ILE A 318 -10.31 -0.93 2.23
N GLU A 319 -9.27 -1.33 1.53
CA GLU A 319 -7.90 -1.35 2.01
C GLU A 319 -7.38 0.07 2.22
N ASN A 320 -6.75 0.33 3.37
CA ASN A 320 -6.33 1.68 3.78
C ASN A 320 -4.83 1.84 3.99
N ASN A 321 -4.05 0.78 3.86
CA ASN A 321 -2.60 0.86 3.94
C ASN A 321 -2.02 1.32 2.60
N THR A 322 -2.07 0.45 1.58
CA THR A 322 -1.56 0.76 0.23
C THR A 322 -2.59 1.49 -0.63
N LYS A 323 -3.88 1.23 -0.41
CA LYS A 323 -5.04 1.83 -1.08
C LYS A 323 -5.16 1.50 -2.57
N PRO A 324 -6.39 1.40 -3.11
CA PRO A 324 -6.63 1.20 -4.53
C PRO A 324 -6.53 2.51 -5.36
N GLU A 325 -5.83 3.53 -4.85
CA GLU A 325 -5.58 4.76 -5.60
C GLU A 325 -4.67 4.48 -6.79
N GLU A 326 -4.98 5.03 -7.97
CA GLU A 326 -4.27 4.85 -9.26
C GLU A 326 -4.32 3.41 -9.83
N MET A 327 -5.04 2.46 -9.21
CA MET A 327 -5.17 1.09 -9.70
C MET A 327 -5.79 1.04 -11.10
N GLU A 328 -6.89 1.78 -11.32
CA GLU A 328 -7.56 1.83 -12.63
C GLU A 328 -6.63 2.41 -13.70
N GLU A 329 -5.87 3.48 -13.40
CA GLU A 329 -4.89 4.04 -14.34
C GLU A 329 -3.78 3.03 -14.68
N TYR A 330 -3.29 2.27 -13.69
CA TYR A 330 -2.31 1.23 -13.94
C TYR A 330 -2.85 0.17 -14.91
N LEU A 331 -4.03 -0.39 -14.62
CA LEU A 331 -4.66 -1.42 -15.45
C LEU A 331 -5.01 -0.90 -16.84
N ASP A 332 -5.47 0.35 -16.96
CA ASP A 332 -5.74 1.00 -18.25
C ASP A 332 -4.47 1.21 -19.09
N ASN A 333 -3.32 1.41 -18.46
CA ASN A 333 -2.02 1.60 -19.13
C ASN A 333 -1.37 0.26 -19.51
N HIS A 334 -1.59 -0.80 -18.73
CA HIS A 334 -1.09 -2.14 -19.00
C HIS A 334 -1.74 -2.76 -20.25
N ARG A 335 -1.01 -3.61 -21.00
CA ARG A 335 -1.45 -4.20 -22.28
C ARG A 335 -1.38 -5.72 -22.30
N GLY A 336 -0.76 -6.32 -21.32
CA GLY A 336 -0.59 -7.76 -21.19
C GLY A 336 -1.87 -8.50 -20.77
N PRO A 337 -1.80 -9.82 -20.67
CA PRO A 337 -2.86 -10.59 -20.03
C PRO A 337 -2.99 -10.24 -18.54
N GLU A 338 -4.23 -10.03 -18.12
CA GLU A 338 -4.53 -9.68 -16.72
C GLU A 338 -5.38 -10.75 -16.04
N ARG A 339 -5.14 -10.89 -14.75
CA ARG A 339 -5.95 -11.64 -13.81
C ARG A 339 -6.04 -10.86 -12.51
N GLY A 340 -7.19 -10.93 -11.82
CA GLY A 340 -7.34 -10.22 -10.56
C GLY A 340 -8.36 -10.87 -9.62
N TRP A 341 -8.07 -10.82 -8.32
CA TRP A 341 -9.05 -10.91 -7.26
C TRP A 341 -9.19 -9.52 -6.65
N LEU A 342 -10.37 -8.94 -6.74
CA LEU A 342 -10.67 -7.61 -6.22
C LEU A 342 -11.88 -7.70 -5.30
N GLY A 343 -11.88 -6.97 -4.18
CA GLY A 343 -13.04 -7.10 -3.29
C GLY A 343 -12.96 -6.27 -2.01
N GLN A 344 -13.70 -6.71 -0.99
CA GLN A 344 -13.96 -5.94 0.20
C GLN A 344 -13.10 -6.43 1.38
N TRP A 345 -11.79 -6.26 1.30
CA TRP A 345 -10.83 -6.65 2.34
C TRP A 345 -9.77 -5.59 2.59
N ASP A 346 -9.00 -5.80 3.64
CA ASP A 346 -7.86 -4.99 4.05
C ASP A 346 -6.54 -5.61 3.52
N HIS A 347 -5.41 -5.20 4.04
CA HIS A 347 -4.07 -5.55 3.59
C HIS A 347 -3.68 -7.02 3.87
N VAL A 348 -4.21 -7.97 3.10
CA VAL A 348 -4.09 -9.41 3.31
C VAL A 348 -3.55 -10.16 2.10
N ARG A 349 -3.11 -11.42 2.30
CA ARG A 349 -2.71 -12.34 1.22
C ARG A 349 -3.87 -13.23 0.80
N GLY A 350 -3.78 -13.80 -0.38
CA GLY A 350 -4.83 -14.66 -0.91
C GLY A 350 -5.13 -15.92 -0.10
N GLY A 351 -4.12 -16.44 0.63
CA GLY A 351 -4.28 -17.61 1.52
C GLY A 351 -4.56 -17.29 2.98
N ASP A 352 -4.53 -16.02 3.38
CA ASP A 352 -4.67 -15.60 4.79
C ASP A 352 -6.04 -15.98 5.36
N ARG A 353 -6.05 -16.28 6.66
CA ARG A 353 -7.27 -16.58 7.42
C ARG A 353 -7.38 -15.67 8.64
N VAL A 354 -8.61 -15.23 8.91
CA VAL A 354 -8.90 -14.49 10.15
C VAL A 354 -9.04 -15.43 11.34
N GLY A 355 -9.11 -14.87 12.55
CA GLY A 355 -9.07 -15.62 13.80
C GLY A 355 -10.14 -16.71 14.00
N ASP A 356 -11.24 -16.69 13.24
CA ASP A 356 -12.27 -17.73 13.23
C ASP A 356 -12.06 -18.80 12.12
N GLY A 357 -10.94 -18.72 11.38
CA GLY A 357 -10.54 -19.67 10.34
C GLY A 357 -11.11 -19.38 8.94
N ARG A 358 -11.96 -18.37 8.75
CA ARG A 358 -12.44 -17.95 7.43
C ARG A 358 -11.31 -17.33 6.63
N LEU A 359 -11.35 -17.52 5.31
CA LEU A 359 -10.43 -16.83 4.40
C LEU A 359 -10.62 -15.30 4.48
N ALA A 360 -9.53 -14.58 4.56
CA ALA A 360 -9.52 -13.12 4.68
C ALA A 360 -10.16 -12.44 3.46
N MET A 361 -9.87 -12.94 2.26
CA MET A 361 -10.49 -12.48 1.01
C MET A 361 -11.84 -13.16 0.71
N GLY A 362 -12.24 -14.18 1.47
CA GLY A 362 -13.49 -14.92 1.25
C GLY A 362 -13.46 -15.91 0.09
N ARG A 363 -12.39 -16.01 -0.69
CA ARG A 363 -12.31 -16.87 -1.87
C ARG A 363 -11.24 -17.94 -1.70
N GLU A 364 -11.59 -19.19 -2.02
CA GLU A 364 -10.67 -20.31 -2.01
C GLU A 364 -9.88 -20.46 -3.33
N GLY A 365 -8.81 -21.28 -3.29
CA GLY A 365 -8.05 -21.69 -4.46
C GLY A 365 -6.91 -20.74 -4.85
N TRP A 366 -6.47 -19.87 -3.93
CA TRP A 366 -5.36 -18.94 -4.20
C TRP A 366 -4.10 -19.63 -4.72
N TYR A 367 -3.65 -20.66 -4.02
CA TYR A 367 -2.40 -21.37 -4.38
C TYR A 367 -2.53 -22.11 -5.72
N ASP A 368 -3.65 -22.77 -5.96
CA ASP A 368 -3.92 -23.47 -7.23
C ASP A 368 -4.00 -22.51 -8.41
N GLU A 369 -4.69 -21.40 -8.26
CA GLU A 369 -4.84 -20.40 -9.31
C GLU A 369 -3.51 -19.70 -9.62
N THR A 370 -2.72 -19.37 -8.59
CA THR A 370 -1.41 -18.75 -8.72
C THR A 370 -0.40 -19.70 -9.35
N LEU A 371 -0.36 -20.96 -8.91
CA LEU A 371 0.49 -21.97 -9.52
C LEU A 371 0.14 -22.22 -11.00
N SER A 372 -1.15 -22.31 -11.29
CA SER A 372 -1.65 -22.46 -12.68
C SER A 372 -1.26 -21.26 -13.57
N PHE A 373 -1.23 -20.05 -13.00
CA PHE A 373 -0.77 -18.86 -13.70
C PHE A 373 0.73 -18.94 -14.02
N TYR A 374 1.57 -19.34 -13.08
CA TYR A 374 2.99 -19.55 -13.34
C TYR A 374 3.26 -20.72 -14.30
N ASP A 375 2.56 -21.82 -14.16
CA ASP A 375 2.68 -22.95 -15.08
C ASP A 375 2.39 -22.54 -16.53
N GLN A 376 1.39 -21.71 -16.73
CA GLN A 376 1.04 -21.20 -18.06
C GLN A 376 2.17 -20.35 -18.66
N TYR A 377 2.73 -19.41 -17.91
CA TYR A 377 3.64 -18.40 -18.47
C TYR A 377 5.12 -18.75 -18.34
N LEU A 378 5.52 -19.55 -17.33
CA LEU A 378 6.91 -19.94 -17.12
C LEU A 378 7.24 -21.30 -17.73
N LYS A 379 6.26 -22.21 -17.82
CA LYS A 379 6.45 -23.58 -18.36
C LYS A 379 5.69 -23.83 -19.64
N GLY A 380 4.77 -22.93 -20.05
CA GLY A 380 3.92 -23.15 -21.23
C GLY A 380 2.85 -24.25 -21.04
N ILE A 381 2.50 -24.58 -19.81
CA ILE A 381 1.48 -25.56 -19.47
C ILE A 381 0.10 -24.91 -19.56
N ARG A 382 -0.78 -25.47 -20.39
CA ARG A 382 -2.15 -24.95 -20.49
C ARG A 382 -2.91 -25.24 -19.20
N PRO A 383 -3.60 -24.22 -18.61
CA PRO A 383 -4.43 -24.41 -17.42
C PRO A 383 -5.49 -25.49 -17.60
N ALA A 384 -5.58 -26.42 -16.65
CA ALA A 384 -6.62 -27.46 -16.63
C ALA A 384 -7.99 -26.89 -16.23
N VAL A 385 -7.98 -25.86 -15.37
CA VAL A 385 -9.18 -25.13 -14.92
C VAL A 385 -9.22 -23.77 -15.60
N ARG A 386 -10.41 -23.36 -16.02
CA ARG A 386 -10.62 -22.02 -16.57
C ARG A 386 -11.02 -21.09 -15.45
N TYR A 387 -10.10 -20.27 -15.03
CA TYR A 387 -10.34 -19.18 -14.07
C TYR A 387 -10.90 -17.94 -14.78
N PRO A 388 -11.72 -17.10 -14.12
CA PRO A 388 -12.09 -15.79 -14.66
C PRO A 388 -10.85 -14.89 -14.78
N ASN A 389 -10.89 -13.90 -15.68
CA ASN A 389 -9.83 -12.89 -15.70
C ASN A 389 -9.86 -12.08 -14.40
N TYR A 390 -11.06 -11.64 -14.00
CA TYR A 390 -11.28 -10.99 -12.71
C TYR A 390 -12.38 -11.71 -11.95
N ALA A 391 -12.13 -12.03 -10.67
CA ALA A 391 -13.10 -12.42 -9.68
C ALA A 391 -13.27 -11.22 -8.72
N VAL A 392 -14.47 -10.67 -8.65
CA VAL A 392 -14.73 -9.42 -7.91
C VAL A 392 -15.83 -9.63 -6.88
N GLU A 393 -15.55 -9.29 -5.62
CA GLU A 393 -16.54 -9.20 -4.54
C GLU A 393 -17.06 -7.76 -4.46
N ASP A 394 -18.37 -7.58 -4.54
CA ASP A 394 -18.99 -6.27 -4.33
C ASP A 394 -19.36 -6.02 -2.85
N SER A 395 -19.90 -4.83 -2.57
CA SER A 395 -20.31 -4.44 -1.22
C SER A 395 -21.45 -5.28 -0.63
N THR A 396 -22.10 -6.14 -1.39
CA THR A 396 -23.09 -7.10 -0.88
C THR A 396 -22.45 -8.40 -0.40
N GLY A 397 -21.18 -8.61 -0.71
CA GLY A 397 -20.44 -9.85 -0.47
C GLY A 397 -20.65 -10.90 -1.56
N ALA A 398 -21.27 -10.54 -2.66
CA ALA A 398 -21.46 -11.42 -3.81
C ALA A 398 -20.21 -11.37 -4.73
N TRP A 399 -19.83 -12.55 -5.25
CA TRP A 399 -18.71 -12.68 -6.18
C TRP A 399 -19.19 -12.84 -7.62
N ARG A 400 -18.55 -12.10 -8.53
CA ARG A 400 -18.80 -12.19 -9.97
C ARG A 400 -17.53 -12.37 -10.78
N ALA A 401 -17.66 -12.98 -11.96
CA ALA A 401 -16.61 -13.16 -12.95
C ALA A 401 -16.69 -12.07 -14.03
N GLN A 402 -15.56 -11.42 -14.34
CA GLN A 402 -15.46 -10.39 -15.37
C GLN A 402 -14.28 -10.65 -16.31
N ARG A 403 -14.30 -10.03 -17.49
CA ARG A 403 -13.19 -10.09 -18.44
C ARG A 403 -12.16 -8.99 -18.21
N THR A 404 -12.63 -7.84 -17.77
CA THR A 404 -11.84 -6.63 -17.47
C THR A 404 -12.37 -6.03 -16.19
N TRP A 405 -11.61 -5.17 -15.53
CA TRP A 405 -12.08 -4.33 -14.45
C TRP A 405 -11.58 -2.90 -14.69
N PRO A 406 -12.43 -1.84 -14.51
CA PRO A 406 -13.87 -1.96 -14.25
C PRO A 406 -14.67 -2.40 -15.49
N VAL A 407 -15.88 -2.93 -15.27
CA VAL A 407 -16.89 -3.05 -16.32
C VAL A 407 -17.84 -1.87 -16.19
N THR A 408 -17.99 -1.09 -17.25
CA THR A 408 -18.77 0.14 -17.23
C THR A 408 -19.81 0.12 -18.33
N GLU A 409 -21.09 0.12 -17.97
CA GLU A 409 -22.18 0.27 -18.93
C GLU A 409 -22.41 1.74 -19.27
N ARG A 410 -22.29 2.61 -18.27
CA ARG A 410 -22.55 4.05 -18.43
C ARG A 410 -21.66 4.91 -17.57
N PHE A 411 -21.11 5.95 -18.16
CA PHE A 411 -20.61 7.10 -17.40
C PHE A 411 -21.70 8.13 -17.20
N VAL A 412 -21.84 8.60 -15.96
CA VAL A 412 -22.76 9.69 -15.61
C VAL A 412 -21.98 10.85 -15.01
N THR A 413 -22.46 12.08 -15.26
CA THR A 413 -21.95 13.28 -14.59
C THR A 413 -23.10 13.94 -13.85
N LEU A 414 -23.03 13.94 -12.53
CA LEU A 414 -24.09 14.35 -11.63
C LEU A 414 -23.82 15.77 -11.13
N PRO A 415 -24.78 16.71 -11.28
CA PRO A 415 -24.61 18.06 -10.79
C PRO A 415 -24.79 18.11 -9.28
N LEU A 416 -23.71 18.32 -8.53
CA LEU A 416 -23.77 18.49 -7.07
C LEU A 416 -24.12 19.93 -6.66
N GLY A 417 -23.94 20.91 -7.59
CA GLY A 417 -24.24 22.31 -7.30
C GLY A 417 -23.13 23.04 -6.56
N GLY A 418 -23.43 23.62 -5.42
CA GLY A 418 -22.47 24.36 -4.61
C GLY A 418 -22.90 24.48 -3.16
N GLY A 419 -21.98 24.94 -2.33
CA GLY A 419 -22.17 25.16 -0.89
C GLY A 419 -20.99 25.92 -0.30
N SER A 420 -20.95 25.99 1.02
CA SER A 420 -19.83 26.58 1.76
C SER A 420 -19.55 25.75 3.00
N TYR A 421 -18.29 25.68 3.38
CA TYR A 421 -17.85 25.05 4.63
C TYR A 421 -16.71 25.87 5.23
N VAL A 422 -16.47 25.69 6.53
CA VAL A 422 -15.30 26.25 7.21
C VAL A 422 -14.21 25.17 7.24
N ASP A 423 -13.03 25.49 6.74
CA ASP A 423 -11.86 24.60 6.82
C ASP A 423 -11.23 24.73 8.23
N ASP A 424 -11.84 24.03 9.21
CA ASP A 424 -11.51 24.10 10.63
C ASP A 424 -11.09 22.75 11.23
N GLY A 425 -10.75 21.77 10.39
CA GLY A 425 -10.40 20.41 10.83
C GLY A 425 -11.57 19.69 11.53
N GLY A 426 -12.83 20.07 11.22
CA GLY A 426 -14.03 19.53 11.84
C GLY A 426 -14.37 20.14 13.22
N ALA A 427 -13.73 21.23 13.63
CA ALA A 427 -13.93 21.80 14.97
C ALA A 427 -15.37 22.30 15.19
N SER A 428 -15.97 23.03 14.23
CA SER A 428 -17.33 23.51 14.36
C SER A 428 -18.37 22.39 14.35
N ALA A 429 -18.11 21.31 13.61
CA ALA A 429 -18.96 20.13 13.61
C ALA A 429 -18.87 19.37 14.95
N ARG A 430 -17.68 19.21 15.53
CA ARG A 430 -17.48 18.61 16.86
C ARG A 430 -18.11 19.46 17.97
N ALA A 431 -17.94 20.77 17.93
CA ALA A 431 -18.57 21.69 18.90
C ALA A 431 -20.10 21.59 18.85
N ALA A 432 -20.67 21.46 17.64
CA ALA A 432 -22.09 21.25 17.44
C ALA A 432 -22.58 19.92 18.04
N LEU A 433 -21.84 18.83 17.86
CA LEU A 433 -22.14 17.53 18.42
C LEU A 433 -22.14 17.58 19.96
N THR A 434 -21.12 18.17 20.55
CA THR A 434 -21.04 18.36 22.02
C THR A 434 -22.20 19.17 22.56
N ALA A 435 -22.60 20.23 21.85
CA ALA A 435 -23.74 21.08 22.24
C ALA A 435 -25.10 20.35 22.16
N SER A 436 -25.20 19.26 21.38
CA SER A 436 -26.39 18.41 21.31
C SER A 436 -26.50 17.38 22.45
N GLY A 437 -25.50 17.33 23.35
CA GLY A 437 -25.45 16.41 24.49
C GLY A 437 -24.83 15.03 24.15
N GLU A 438 -24.35 14.84 22.94
CA GLU A 438 -23.57 13.66 22.57
C GLU A 438 -22.14 13.78 23.15
N PRO A 439 -21.55 12.68 23.66
CA PRO A 439 -20.16 12.72 24.13
C PRO A 439 -19.23 13.13 23.00
N ALA A 440 -18.31 14.06 23.30
CA ALA A 440 -17.26 14.40 22.33
C ALA A 440 -16.52 13.13 21.91
N PRO A 441 -16.37 12.89 20.60
CA PRO A 441 -15.61 11.75 20.14
C PRO A 441 -14.18 11.90 20.63
N GLN A 442 -13.72 10.94 21.41
CA GLN A 442 -12.32 10.84 21.78
C GLN A 442 -11.55 10.50 20.50
N PRO A 443 -10.44 11.17 20.20
CA PRO A 443 -9.49 10.65 19.23
C PRO A 443 -9.17 9.22 19.71
N SER A 444 -9.31 8.22 18.86
CA SER A 444 -8.84 6.89 19.18
C SER A 444 -7.34 7.03 19.45
N ALA A 445 -6.92 6.85 20.71
CA ALA A 445 -5.51 6.77 21.02
C ALA A 445 -4.96 5.62 20.18
N GLN A 446 -4.07 5.91 19.23
CA GLN A 446 -3.26 4.86 18.64
C GLN A 446 -2.57 4.16 19.82
N PRO A 447 -2.65 2.84 19.94
CA PRO A 447 -1.79 2.15 20.87
C PRO A 447 -0.36 2.57 20.50
N ALA A 448 0.39 3.09 21.49
CA ALA A 448 1.82 3.32 21.38
C ALA A 448 2.51 1.94 21.34
N GLY A 449 2.37 1.24 20.22
CA GLY A 449 2.93 -0.07 19.95
C GLY A 449 3.64 0.00 18.59
N LYS A 450 4.68 -0.78 18.45
CA LYS A 450 5.46 -0.93 17.23
C LYS A 450 4.55 -0.83 16.00
N TRP A 451 4.88 0.06 15.08
CA TRP A 451 4.33 0.08 13.74
C TRP A 451 4.59 -1.29 13.10
N ASP A 452 3.58 -2.11 13.06
CA ASP A 452 3.59 -3.31 12.24
C ASP A 452 3.12 -2.90 10.85
N MET A 453 4.06 -2.57 9.99
CA MET A 453 3.78 -2.09 8.63
C MET A 453 3.12 -3.16 7.75
N GLU A 454 3.20 -4.40 8.15
CA GLU A 454 2.62 -5.53 7.41
C GLU A 454 1.19 -5.85 7.85
N ASN A 455 0.88 -5.63 9.13
CA ASN A 455 -0.41 -5.89 9.76
C ASN A 455 -0.96 -4.67 10.50
N ALA A 456 -0.45 -3.46 10.18
CA ALA A 456 -0.99 -2.25 10.79
C ALA A 456 -2.49 -2.22 10.52
N PRO A 457 -3.33 -2.25 11.58
CA PRO A 457 -4.73 -1.97 11.37
C PRO A 457 -4.79 -0.61 10.70
N ALA A 458 -5.61 -0.50 9.67
CA ALA A 458 -5.79 0.72 8.92
C ALA A 458 -5.70 1.92 9.86
N THR A 459 -4.71 2.79 9.63
CA THR A 459 -4.50 4.00 10.45
C THR A 459 -5.66 4.97 10.33
N GLU A 460 -6.65 4.59 9.56
CA GLU A 460 -7.87 5.32 9.30
C GLU A 460 -8.76 5.27 10.53
N GLN A 461 -8.90 6.42 11.14
CA GLN A 461 -9.89 6.61 12.20
C GLN A 461 -11.22 6.90 11.54
N ALA A 462 -12.16 5.97 11.66
CA ALA A 462 -13.54 6.22 11.26
C ALA A 462 -14.01 7.57 11.84
N PRO A 463 -14.69 8.41 11.04
CA PRO A 463 -15.19 9.68 11.55
C PRO A 463 -16.13 9.43 12.73
N PRO A 464 -16.15 10.35 13.71
CA PRO A 464 -17.03 10.22 14.87
C PRO A 464 -18.47 10.00 14.45
N ARG A 465 -19.10 8.92 14.90
CA ARG A 465 -20.41 8.41 14.42
C ARG A 465 -21.53 9.44 14.36
N GLY A 466 -21.54 10.44 15.25
CA GLY A 466 -22.57 11.47 15.29
C GLY A 466 -22.29 12.69 14.41
N LEU A 467 -21.06 12.84 13.89
CA LEU A 467 -20.61 14.08 13.28
C LEU A 467 -21.35 14.39 11.99
N ALA A 468 -21.40 13.45 11.07
CA ALA A 468 -22.11 13.60 9.78
C ALA A 468 -23.59 13.94 9.98
N ARG A 469 -24.25 13.29 10.94
CA ARG A 469 -25.65 13.57 11.30
C ARG A 469 -25.86 14.99 11.79
N GLU A 470 -24.99 15.49 12.68
CA GLU A 470 -25.13 16.84 13.23
C GLU A 470 -24.85 17.91 12.16
N VAL A 471 -23.88 17.68 11.27
CA VAL A 471 -23.65 18.55 10.11
C VAL A 471 -24.89 18.61 9.21
N ALA A 472 -25.45 17.47 8.82
CA ALA A 472 -26.64 17.42 7.97
C ALA A 472 -27.84 18.16 8.61
N LYS A 473 -28.07 17.99 9.92
CA LYS A 473 -29.11 18.67 10.67
C LYS A 473 -28.91 20.20 10.69
N ARG A 474 -27.69 20.67 10.91
CA ARG A 474 -27.37 22.10 10.93
C ARG A 474 -27.45 22.74 9.56
N GLN A 475 -27.03 22.03 8.53
CA GLN A 475 -27.21 22.48 7.15
C GLN A 475 -28.68 22.68 6.83
N GLN A 476 -29.56 21.77 7.24
CA GLN A 476 -31.03 21.93 7.07
C GLN A 476 -31.58 23.13 7.83
N ALA A 477 -30.94 23.54 8.92
CA ALA A 477 -31.25 24.76 9.66
C ALA A 477 -30.58 26.02 9.10
N GLY A 478 -29.87 25.92 7.94
CA GLY A 478 -29.23 27.04 7.27
C GLY A 478 -27.87 27.48 7.82
N ALA A 479 -27.26 26.68 8.69
CA ALA A 479 -25.92 26.97 9.24
C ALA A 479 -24.81 26.50 8.30
N VAL A 480 -23.69 27.24 8.25
CA VAL A 480 -22.43 26.81 7.67
C VAL A 480 -21.61 26.14 8.78
N THR A 481 -21.10 24.95 8.50
CA THR A 481 -20.26 24.17 9.42
C THR A 481 -19.02 23.65 8.71
N SER A 482 -18.33 22.67 9.28
CA SER A 482 -17.12 22.06 8.68
C SER A 482 -17.35 21.35 7.34
N SER A 483 -18.61 21.05 6.98
CA SER A 483 -18.94 20.39 5.71
C SER A 483 -20.41 20.66 5.32
N PHE A 484 -20.77 20.27 4.11
CA PHE A 484 -22.16 20.25 3.63
C PHE A 484 -22.43 19.00 2.80
N PHE A 485 -23.70 18.58 2.76
CA PHE A 485 -24.17 17.41 2.04
C PHE A 485 -24.98 17.78 0.80
N VAL A 486 -24.86 16.94 -0.23
CA VAL A 486 -25.67 16.96 -1.44
C VAL A 486 -26.27 15.57 -1.64
N TRP A 487 -27.56 15.49 -2.00
CA TRP A 487 -28.34 14.25 -1.95
C TRP A 487 -28.93 13.90 -3.30
N SER A 488 -28.87 12.62 -3.67
CA SER A 488 -29.63 12.11 -4.81
C SER A 488 -31.10 11.89 -4.46
N LYS A 489 -31.94 11.72 -5.49
CA LYS A 489 -33.25 11.06 -5.30
C LYS A 489 -33.02 9.58 -4.97
N PRO A 490 -33.96 8.93 -4.26
CA PRO A 490 -33.92 7.47 -4.07
C PRO A 490 -33.80 6.74 -5.41
N LEU A 491 -32.93 5.74 -5.45
CA LEU A 491 -32.71 4.91 -6.64
C LEU A 491 -33.95 4.08 -6.94
N LYS A 492 -34.32 3.97 -8.20
CA LYS A 492 -35.45 3.13 -8.64
C LYS A 492 -35.09 1.65 -8.73
N GLN A 493 -33.83 1.35 -9.00
CA GLN A 493 -33.26 0.00 -9.08
C GLN A 493 -31.86 0.02 -8.45
N ALA A 494 -31.33 -1.16 -8.17
CA ALA A 494 -29.94 -1.26 -7.73
C ALA A 494 -29.00 -0.78 -8.84
N VAL A 495 -27.87 -0.21 -8.48
CA VAL A 495 -26.82 0.24 -9.40
C VAL A 495 -25.48 0.09 -8.72
N ARG A 496 -24.48 -0.36 -9.45
CA ARG A 496 -23.11 -0.45 -8.97
C ARG A 496 -22.32 0.78 -9.41
N VAL A 497 -21.62 1.39 -8.45
CA VAL A 497 -20.50 2.31 -8.73
C VAL A 497 -19.26 1.46 -8.84
N THR A 498 -18.57 1.53 -9.98
CA THR A 498 -17.35 0.76 -10.25
C THR A 498 -16.26 1.67 -10.81
N GLY A 499 -14.97 1.28 -10.67
CA GLY A 499 -13.85 2.13 -11.09
C GLY A 499 -13.61 3.31 -10.16
N THR A 500 -13.04 4.37 -10.67
CA THR A 500 -12.58 5.55 -9.90
C THR A 500 -13.57 6.70 -10.02
N PRO A 501 -14.36 7.02 -8.96
CA PRO A 501 -15.20 8.21 -8.93
C PRO A 501 -14.37 9.49 -9.03
N GLN A 502 -14.88 10.52 -9.70
CA GLN A 502 -14.18 11.79 -9.86
C GLN A 502 -15.07 12.96 -9.49
N VAL A 503 -14.58 13.87 -8.65
CA VAL A 503 -15.25 15.13 -8.33
C VAL A 503 -14.51 16.29 -8.95
N SER A 504 -15.24 17.12 -9.72
CA SER A 504 -14.74 18.41 -10.20
C SER A 504 -15.54 19.54 -9.59
N LEU A 505 -14.87 20.62 -9.18
CA LEU A 505 -15.50 21.79 -8.57
C LEU A 505 -14.70 23.07 -8.83
N THR A 506 -15.30 24.21 -8.53
CA THR A 506 -14.60 25.49 -8.45
C THR A 506 -14.67 25.98 -7.01
N ALA A 507 -13.52 26.17 -6.40
CA ALA A 507 -13.39 26.69 -5.04
C ALA A 507 -13.01 28.18 -5.04
N ARG A 508 -13.37 28.86 -3.96
CA ARG A 508 -12.88 30.18 -3.59
C ARG A 508 -12.50 30.15 -2.11
N GLY A 509 -11.27 30.46 -1.82
CA GLY A 509 -10.60 30.32 -0.53
C GLY A 509 -9.41 29.37 -0.64
N GLU A 510 -8.59 29.30 0.40
CA GLU A 510 -7.41 28.41 0.50
C GLU A 510 -7.57 27.48 1.69
N GLY A 511 -7.10 26.24 1.56
CA GLY A 511 -7.17 25.25 2.64
C GLY A 511 -7.26 23.81 2.13
N ASN A 512 -8.14 23.01 2.74
CA ASN A 512 -8.30 21.61 2.42
C ASN A 512 -9.75 21.31 2.02
N VAL A 513 -9.94 20.33 1.15
CA VAL A 513 -11.25 19.72 0.88
C VAL A 513 -11.19 18.23 1.14
N MET A 514 -12.19 17.71 1.82
CA MET A 514 -12.48 16.28 1.95
C MET A 514 -13.80 15.98 1.24
N LEU A 515 -13.77 14.93 0.45
CA LEU A 515 -14.91 14.41 -0.31
C LEU A 515 -15.24 13.04 0.24
N LYS A 516 -16.53 12.77 0.53
CA LYS A 516 -17.00 11.45 0.97
C LYS A 516 -18.26 11.06 0.23
N LEU A 517 -18.35 9.79 -0.15
CA LEU A 517 -19.51 9.18 -0.74
C LEU A 517 -20.18 8.24 0.26
N TYR A 518 -21.50 8.38 0.43
CA TYR A 518 -22.28 7.56 1.34
C TYR A 518 -23.41 6.84 0.60
N ASP A 519 -23.55 5.56 0.90
CA ASP A 519 -24.72 4.76 0.59
C ASP A 519 -25.72 4.88 1.76
N VAL A 520 -26.88 5.49 1.53
CA VAL A 520 -27.86 5.82 2.57
C VAL A 520 -29.14 5.04 2.33
N ALA A 521 -29.44 4.10 3.24
CA ALA A 521 -30.66 3.32 3.25
C ALA A 521 -31.90 4.16 3.62
N PRO A 522 -33.12 3.72 3.27
CA PRO A 522 -34.35 4.46 3.54
C PRO A 522 -34.62 4.77 5.04
N ASP A 523 -34.06 3.98 5.95
CA ASP A 523 -34.16 4.19 7.41
C ASP A 523 -33.12 5.19 7.95
N GLY A 524 -32.25 5.72 7.09
CA GLY A 524 -31.17 6.63 7.45
C GLY A 524 -29.88 5.94 7.89
N THR A 525 -29.81 4.62 7.85
CA THR A 525 -28.54 3.89 7.98
C THR A 525 -27.66 4.22 6.77
N ALA A 526 -26.47 4.73 7.00
CA ALA A 526 -25.57 5.16 5.95
C ALA A 526 -24.17 4.54 6.13
N VAL A 527 -23.56 4.12 5.04
CA VAL A 527 -22.18 3.63 5.01
C VAL A 527 -21.35 4.57 4.12
N MET A 528 -20.27 5.13 4.67
CA MET A 528 -19.28 5.80 3.86
C MET A 528 -18.49 4.72 3.09
N PHE A 529 -18.48 4.80 1.75
CA PHE A 529 -17.85 3.77 0.93
C PHE A 529 -16.66 4.28 0.11
N ASP A 530 -16.48 5.59 0.05
CA ASP A 530 -15.33 6.18 -0.62
C ASP A 530 -15.04 7.57 -0.06
N GLU A 531 -13.77 7.95 -0.02
CA GLU A 531 -13.32 9.26 0.44
C GLU A 531 -11.99 9.67 -0.19
N GLN A 532 -11.76 10.96 -0.32
CA GLN A 532 -10.49 11.52 -0.76
C GLN A 532 -10.33 12.96 -0.27
N VAL A 533 -9.09 13.41 -0.17
CA VAL A 533 -8.73 14.79 0.21
C VAL A 533 -7.92 15.47 -0.87
N SER A 534 -7.91 16.78 -0.84
CA SER A 534 -7.02 17.61 -1.67
C SER A 534 -6.74 18.94 -0.99
N LEU A 535 -5.58 19.52 -1.30
CA LEU A 535 -5.38 20.95 -1.08
C LEU A 535 -6.34 21.75 -1.99
N VAL A 536 -6.80 22.87 -1.48
CA VAL A 536 -7.64 23.83 -2.20
C VAL A 536 -6.89 25.14 -2.33
N ASP A 537 -6.74 25.59 -3.56
CA ASP A 537 -6.42 26.96 -3.93
C ASP A 537 -7.58 27.51 -4.77
N SER A 538 -7.80 28.82 -4.73
CA SER A 538 -8.89 29.44 -5.49
C SER A 538 -8.80 29.12 -6.97
N GLY A 539 -9.80 28.42 -7.51
CA GLY A 539 -9.82 27.98 -8.90
C GLY A 539 -10.59 26.69 -9.14
N ARG A 540 -10.27 26.03 -10.26
CA ARG A 540 -10.83 24.72 -10.60
C ARG A 540 -10.00 23.63 -9.97
N LEU A 541 -10.68 22.64 -9.40
CA LEU A 541 -10.11 21.44 -8.82
C LEU A 541 -10.81 20.23 -9.42
N THR A 542 -10.04 19.17 -9.69
CA THR A 542 -10.53 17.83 -10.01
C THR A 542 -9.81 16.86 -9.11
N VAL A 543 -10.57 15.99 -8.46
CA VAL A 543 -10.07 15.00 -7.49
C VAL A 543 -10.61 13.64 -7.89
N ASP A 544 -9.73 12.72 -8.17
CA ASP A 544 -10.05 11.31 -8.30
C ASP A 544 -10.13 10.69 -6.89
N LEU A 545 -11.19 9.93 -6.63
CA LEU A 545 -11.36 9.21 -5.39
C LEU A 545 -10.60 7.87 -5.49
N LYS A 546 -10.81 6.96 -4.54
CA LYS A 546 -10.23 5.61 -4.62
C LYS A 546 -11.00 4.77 -5.65
N ALA A 547 -10.34 3.84 -6.29
CA ALA A 547 -11.03 2.83 -7.07
C ALA A 547 -11.96 2.01 -6.16
N THR A 548 -13.20 1.80 -6.58
CA THR A 548 -14.23 1.17 -5.76
C THR A 548 -15.15 0.24 -6.56
N ASP A 549 -15.85 -0.63 -5.86
CA ASP A 549 -16.90 -1.47 -6.40
C ASP A 549 -18.01 -1.59 -5.34
N TRP A 550 -19.03 -0.72 -5.45
CA TRP A 550 -20.06 -0.57 -4.43
C TRP A 550 -21.45 -0.58 -5.03
N THR A 551 -22.29 -1.52 -4.61
CA THR A 551 -23.68 -1.64 -5.05
C THR A 551 -24.60 -0.82 -4.15
N LEU A 552 -25.25 0.18 -4.72
CA LEU A 552 -26.32 0.96 -4.11
C LEU A 552 -27.66 0.25 -4.37
N ALA A 553 -28.38 -0.15 -3.34
CA ALA A 553 -29.64 -0.87 -3.50
C ALA A 553 -30.79 0.03 -3.99
N ALA A 554 -31.84 -0.58 -4.52
CA ALA A 554 -33.09 0.14 -4.84
C ALA A 554 -33.66 0.80 -3.56
N GLY A 555 -34.12 2.06 -3.69
CA GLY A 555 -34.59 2.86 -2.57
C GLY A 555 -33.51 3.62 -1.80
N HIS A 556 -32.23 3.25 -1.97
CA HIS A 556 -31.12 3.95 -1.34
C HIS A 556 -30.88 5.33 -2.00
N VAL A 557 -30.18 6.18 -1.29
CA VAL A 557 -29.78 7.53 -1.70
C VAL A 557 -28.26 7.62 -1.70
N LEU A 558 -27.67 8.13 -2.77
CA LEU A 558 -26.28 8.56 -2.78
C LEU A 558 -26.16 9.92 -2.13
N ALA A 559 -25.41 10.03 -1.05
CA ALA A 559 -25.05 11.32 -0.45
C ALA A 559 -23.57 11.62 -0.70
N VAL A 560 -23.29 12.88 -0.97
CA VAL A 560 -21.93 13.41 -1.14
C VAL A 560 -21.69 14.46 -0.07
N GLU A 561 -20.68 14.25 0.78
CA GLU A 561 -20.19 15.24 1.74
C GLU A 561 -18.98 15.96 1.16
N ILE A 562 -18.99 17.29 1.23
CA ILE A 562 -17.88 18.16 0.81
C ILE A 562 -17.54 19.07 1.98
N GLY A 563 -16.31 19.04 2.47
CA GLY A 563 -15.94 19.81 3.64
C GLY A 563 -14.47 19.80 4.01
N SER A 564 -14.18 20.23 5.24
CA SER A 564 -12.87 20.16 5.86
C SER A 564 -12.47 18.71 6.16
N VAL A 565 -11.19 18.44 6.27
CA VAL A 565 -10.68 17.14 6.73
C VAL A 565 -11.13 16.89 8.17
N GLN A 566 -11.73 15.73 8.43
CA GLN A 566 -12.37 15.43 9.72
C GLN A 566 -11.89 14.11 10.33
N THR A 567 -10.90 13.47 9.73
CA THR A 567 -10.38 12.17 10.16
C THR A 567 -8.89 12.25 10.50
N GLY A 568 -8.38 11.29 11.26
CA GLY A 568 -6.95 11.17 11.55
C GLY A 568 -6.13 10.52 10.44
N SER A 569 -6.76 10.17 9.31
CA SER A 569 -6.12 9.52 8.15
C SER A 569 -5.19 10.47 7.39
N TRP A 570 -5.37 11.77 7.57
CA TRP A 570 -4.52 12.83 7.02
C TRP A 570 -4.07 13.81 8.10
N ARG A 571 -2.92 14.43 7.87
CA ARG A 571 -2.34 15.48 8.72
C ARG A 571 -2.50 16.82 8.02
N ASP A 572 -3.75 17.24 7.84
CA ASP A 572 -4.09 18.53 7.27
C ASP A 572 -3.66 19.69 8.18
N THR A 573 -3.52 20.85 7.57
CA THR A 573 -3.39 22.12 8.29
C THR A 573 -4.61 22.95 7.96
N PRO A 574 -5.63 22.99 8.83
CA PRO A 574 -6.83 23.77 8.60
C PRO A 574 -6.51 25.25 8.45
N SER A 575 -7.03 25.89 7.40
CA SER A 575 -6.81 27.31 7.16
C SER A 575 -7.67 28.23 8.05
N GLY A 576 -8.76 27.70 8.59
CA GLY A 576 -9.79 28.50 9.28
C GLY A 576 -10.68 29.33 8.35
N GLU A 577 -10.44 29.28 7.05
CA GLU A 577 -11.22 30.05 6.07
C GLU A 577 -12.58 29.41 5.76
N THR A 578 -13.49 30.24 5.28
CA THR A 578 -14.73 29.76 4.66
C THR A 578 -14.49 29.50 3.18
N ILE A 579 -14.50 28.22 2.81
CA ILE A 579 -14.36 27.80 1.43
C ILE A 579 -15.73 27.81 0.74
N GLN A 580 -15.82 28.51 -0.38
CA GLN A 580 -17.02 28.52 -1.23
C GLN A 580 -16.82 27.57 -2.40
N VAL A 581 -17.72 26.61 -2.55
CA VAL A 581 -17.74 25.62 -3.64
C VAL A 581 -18.84 25.96 -4.63
N LYS A 582 -18.52 25.96 -5.92
CA LYS A 582 -19.49 26.21 -7.02
C LYS A 582 -19.31 25.20 -8.13
N GLY A 583 -20.42 24.84 -8.76
CA GLY A 583 -20.45 24.02 -9.96
C GLY A 583 -19.85 22.63 -9.76
N ALA A 584 -19.91 22.11 -8.54
CA ALA A 584 -19.42 20.78 -8.23
C ALA A 584 -20.17 19.73 -9.04
N LYS A 585 -19.44 18.74 -9.55
CA LYS A 585 -19.95 17.61 -10.34
C LYS A 585 -19.26 16.33 -9.88
N LEU A 586 -20.01 15.25 -9.81
CA LEU A 586 -19.51 13.91 -9.58
C LEU A 586 -19.65 13.09 -10.86
N ARG A 587 -18.54 12.57 -11.36
CA ARG A 587 -18.51 11.59 -12.47
C ARG A 587 -18.41 10.20 -11.87
N LEU A 588 -19.27 9.29 -12.31
CA LEU A 588 -19.28 7.88 -11.91
C LEU A 588 -19.29 6.99 -13.14
N ALA A 589 -18.59 5.87 -13.04
CA ALA A 589 -18.81 4.70 -13.87
C ALA A 589 -19.88 3.82 -13.20
N LEU A 590 -20.92 3.46 -13.92
CA LEU A 590 -22.04 2.66 -13.41
C LEU A 590 -22.15 1.36 -14.17
N ASP A 591 -22.55 0.30 -13.44
CA ASP A 591 -22.79 -1.05 -13.93
C ASP A 591 -24.12 -1.60 -13.36
N ASP A 592 -24.81 -2.48 -14.07
CA ASP A 592 -26.04 -3.11 -13.59
C ASP A 592 -25.75 -4.44 -12.89
N PRO A 593 -25.97 -4.55 -11.58
CA PRO A 593 -25.76 -5.82 -10.87
C PRO A 593 -26.60 -6.99 -11.37
N ALA A 594 -27.66 -6.73 -12.15
CA ALA A 594 -28.53 -7.77 -12.71
C ALA A 594 -27.85 -8.59 -13.82
N ASP A 595 -26.79 -8.06 -14.43
CA ASP A 595 -26.04 -8.72 -15.51
C ASP A 595 -24.83 -9.52 -15.01
N ASP A 596 -24.67 -9.66 -13.70
CA ASP A 596 -23.55 -10.36 -13.09
C ASP A 596 -23.50 -11.84 -13.44
N VAL A 597 -22.31 -12.31 -13.82
CA VAL A 597 -21.99 -13.73 -13.92
C VAL A 597 -21.36 -14.19 -12.59
N ALA A 598 -22.14 -14.89 -11.78
CA ALA A 598 -21.67 -15.34 -10.47
C ALA A 598 -20.44 -16.25 -10.57
N THR A 599 -19.52 -16.13 -9.62
CA THR A 599 -18.38 -17.04 -9.40
C THR A 599 -18.29 -17.45 -7.94
N ALA A 600 -17.46 -18.46 -7.63
CA ALA A 600 -17.27 -18.94 -6.27
C ALA A 600 -16.55 -17.90 -5.41
N GLY A 601 -16.96 -17.82 -4.17
CA GLY A 601 -16.42 -16.98 -3.11
C GLY A 601 -17.46 -16.76 -2.02
N ASP A 602 -17.01 -16.64 -0.79
CA ASP A 602 -17.80 -16.27 0.38
C ASP A 602 -17.55 -14.80 0.69
N ARG A 603 -18.44 -14.20 1.48
CA ARG A 603 -18.29 -12.82 1.93
C ARG A 603 -17.03 -12.64 2.77
N SER A 604 -16.20 -11.66 2.41
CA SER A 604 -15.02 -11.29 3.20
C SER A 604 -15.39 -10.87 4.62
N PRO A 605 -14.71 -11.38 5.66
CA PRO A 605 -14.92 -10.94 7.04
C PRO A 605 -14.55 -9.46 7.26
N PHE A 606 -13.71 -8.89 6.42
CA PHE A 606 -13.34 -7.48 6.48
C PHE A 606 -14.48 -6.55 6.09
N LEU A 607 -15.33 -6.95 5.14
CA LEU A 607 -16.54 -6.19 4.80
C LEU A 607 -17.46 -6.03 6.01
N ASP A 608 -17.67 -7.09 6.80
CA ASP A 608 -18.47 -7.00 8.03
C ASP A 608 -17.85 -6.07 9.07
N THR A 609 -16.53 -6.07 9.16
CA THR A 609 -15.78 -5.16 10.06
C THR A 609 -15.92 -3.72 9.60
N TYR A 610 -15.73 -3.47 8.30
CA TYR A 610 -15.90 -2.17 7.69
C TYR A 610 -17.31 -1.60 7.92
N LEU A 611 -18.35 -2.38 7.64
CA LEU A 611 -19.73 -1.97 7.86
C LEU A 611 -19.99 -1.62 9.33
N ARG A 612 -19.48 -2.39 10.28
CA ARG A 612 -19.60 -2.04 11.72
C ARG A 612 -18.92 -0.73 12.08
N GLN A 613 -17.79 -0.42 11.43
CA GLN A 613 -16.96 0.74 11.74
C GLN A 613 -17.49 2.01 11.07
N TYR A 614 -17.86 1.93 9.79
CA TYR A 614 -18.21 3.07 8.95
C TYR A 614 -19.72 3.32 8.80
N THR A 615 -20.56 2.53 9.45
CA THR A 615 -22.01 2.79 9.49
C THR A 615 -22.34 3.91 10.46
N VAL A 616 -23.06 4.92 9.96
CA VAL A 616 -23.55 6.07 10.71
C VAL A 616 -25.07 6.23 10.49
N ASN A 617 -25.76 7.03 11.33
CA ASN A 617 -27.13 7.43 11.05
C ASN A 617 -27.13 8.80 10.36
N LEU A 618 -27.58 8.84 9.11
CA LEU A 618 -27.56 10.03 8.26
C LEU A 618 -28.92 10.16 7.55
N PRO A 619 -29.92 10.80 8.20
CA PRO A 619 -31.23 10.98 7.57
C PRO A 619 -31.10 11.83 6.31
N ALA A 620 -31.64 11.33 5.19
CA ALA A 620 -31.55 11.97 3.90
C ALA A 620 -32.13 13.39 3.92
N GLY A 621 -31.38 14.32 3.31
CA GLY A 621 -31.80 15.69 3.07
C GLY A 621 -32.56 15.86 1.75
N PRO A 622 -32.88 17.12 1.37
CA PRO A 622 -33.55 17.42 0.10
C PRO A 622 -32.73 16.96 -1.10
N ALA A 623 -33.34 16.13 -1.94
CA ALA A 623 -32.71 15.64 -3.15
C ALA A 623 -32.49 16.75 -4.20
N THR A 624 -31.28 16.82 -4.75
CA THR A 624 -30.88 17.82 -5.75
C THR A 624 -30.54 17.23 -7.11
N PHE A 625 -30.25 15.91 -7.17
CA PHE A 625 -29.90 15.23 -8.42
C PHE A 625 -30.48 13.81 -8.51
N THR A 626 -30.29 13.16 -9.65
CA THR A 626 -30.72 11.77 -9.91
C THR A 626 -29.51 10.99 -10.44
N VAL A 627 -29.18 9.85 -9.81
CA VAL A 627 -27.99 9.05 -10.17
C VAL A 627 -28.15 8.46 -11.57
N VAL A 628 -29.31 7.87 -11.88
CA VAL A 628 -29.58 7.30 -13.20
C VAL A 628 -30.66 8.13 -13.89
N PRO A 629 -30.29 9.11 -14.74
CA PRO A 629 -31.27 9.86 -15.52
C PRO A 629 -32.00 8.94 -16.49
N GLY A 630 -33.35 8.96 -16.44
CA GLY A 630 -34.20 8.12 -17.32
C GLY A 630 -34.57 6.74 -16.73
N GLY A 631 -33.98 6.33 -15.60
CA GLY A 631 -34.45 5.23 -14.78
C GLY A 631 -34.08 3.81 -15.21
N ARG A 632 -33.17 3.64 -16.17
CA ARG A 632 -32.46 2.39 -16.52
C ARG A 632 -31.04 2.72 -16.95
N LEU A 633 -30.11 1.81 -16.66
CA LEU A 633 -28.75 1.82 -17.20
C LEU A 633 -28.76 1.57 -18.71
#